data_c995b667b7621f61f14c06c1f3dbeaca
#
_entry.id   c995b667b7621f61f14c06c1f3dbeaca
#
_cell.length_a   1.000
_cell.length_b   1.000
_cell.length_c   1.000
_cell.angle_alpha   90.00
_cell.angle_beta   90.00
_cell.angle_gamma   90.00
#
_symmetry.space_group_name_H-M   'P 1'
#
loop_
_entity.id
_entity.type
_entity.pdbx_description
1 polymer ?
#
loop_
_entity_poly.entity_id
_entity_poly.type
_entity_poly.pdbx_seq_one_letter_code
_entity_poly.pdbx_strand_id
1 'polypeptide(L)'
;MKLLIVDDQSTVVQGLLHCTNWAAMGFTVVDTALNAVDAKASLLRQEAEVMLCDIEMPMESGLDLLDWLRQRGMTTRCIFLTAHAEFKYAQEALRLGGFDYIMQPAPYEQVVDAVSRALDNVKEEWAALELQSRGAVFDDQKKEIVETMLRGFLLGNAPGSSLTAFEELSLAPRRERECWVALMQPLRWKQGEEPWELSLLSTAVGNMSSEVFTPLQVLSVTVAIPAEQCLVLVLQSRVGEPLEADYITRQLNYLQSACAQYIHCEAAFYPEGPQPFEQVPEIYQKLLQQRSENVALKSGVLLGRPAEKAPEVFRIPQIGAWQKLLQAGCAQAMEQEACQLLDKLTANNQLNSQTLRYFYQDFMQMLFSLPEKKRQDDMFREPEALELYRNGMKTVPDMKALVHYVASVWDSETEESSQSTVEIIMAYIAEHLENELRREELAEAVHLNPDYMARLFKKETGMNLKDYIIQQKMQEAQSLLCTTNLPISLIAAKVGYTNFGHFSTSYKKFYHKTPQEERSAAL
;
A
#
# COMPACT_ATOMS: atom_id res chain seq x y z
N MET A 1 -14.56 -44.24 -5.93
CA MET A 1 -15.94 -43.78 -6.19
C MET A 1 -16.87 -44.47 -5.21
N LYS A 2 -17.93 -43.79 -4.77
CA LYS A 2 -18.92 -44.29 -3.80
C LYS A 2 -20.28 -44.43 -4.47
N LEU A 3 -20.94 -45.56 -4.26
CA LEU A 3 -22.35 -45.79 -4.57
C LEU A 3 -23.15 -45.71 -3.27
N LEU A 4 -24.25 -45.00 -3.26
CA LEU A 4 -25.19 -44.96 -2.15
C LEU A 4 -26.52 -45.59 -2.60
N ILE A 5 -27.03 -46.58 -1.85
CA ILE A 5 -28.32 -47.23 -2.08
C ILE A 5 -29.28 -46.80 -0.97
N VAL A 6 -30.41 -46.21 -1.33
CA VAL A 6 -31.40 -45.64 -0.39
C VAL A 6 -32.76 -46.23 -0.70
N ASP A 7 -33.33 -46.97 0.23
CA ASP A 7 -34.66 -47.58 0.11
C ASP A 7 -35.14 -47.93 1.54
N ASP A 8 -36.41 -47.68 1.85
CA ASP A 8 -36.96 -47.94 3.19
C ASP A 8 -37.16 -49.44 3.47
N GLN A 9 -37.13 -50.25 2.42
CA GLN A 9 -37.25 -51.71 2.51
C GLN A 9 -35.87 -52.38 2.54
N SER A 10 -35.45 -52.85 3.68
CA SER A 10 -34.16 -53.52 3.86
C SER A 10 -33.93 -54.71 2.92
N THR A 11 -35.00 -55.41 2.49
CA THR A 11 -34.94 -56.50 1.51
C THR A 11 -34.57 -56.05 0.12
N VAL A 12 -35.04 -54.87 -0.30
CA VAL A 12 -34.68 -54.25 -1.58
C VAL A 12 -33.21 -53.78 -1.55
N VAL A 13 -32.81 -53.10 -0.47
CA VAL A 13 -31.40 -52.68 -0.27
C VAL A 13 -30.46 -53.89 -0.34
N GLN A 14 -30.76 -54.99 0.35
CA GLN A 14 -29.93 -56.20 0.30
C GLN A 14 -29.93 -56.85 -1.10
N GLY A 15 -31.05 -56.85 -1.79
CA GLY A 15 -31.16 -57.36 -3.16
C GLY A 15 -30.26 -56.52 -4.12
N LEU A 16 -30.33 -55.20 -4.05
CA LEU A 16 -29.50 -54.28 -4.85
C LEU A 16 -28.01 -54.35 -4.47
N LEU A 17 -27.70 -54.51 -3.18
CA LEU A 17 -26.31 -54.64 -2.73
C LEU A 17 -25.62 -55.88 -3.32
N HIS A 18 -26.37 -56.98 -3.49
CA HIS A 18 -25.84 -58.27 -3.96
C HIS A 18 -26.16 -58.59 -5.43
N CYS A 19 -26.86 -57.71 -6.15
CA CYS A 19 -27.28 -57.98 -7.53
C CYS A 19 -26.10 -58.04 -8.52
N THR A 20 -24.97 -57.41 -8.16
CA THR A 20 -23.74 -57.41 -8.97
C THR A 20 -22.52 -57.17 -8.11
N ASN A 21 -21.32 -57.31 -8.69
CA ASN A 21 -20.04 -56.93 -8.07
C ASN A 21 -19.76 -55.46 -8.35
N TRP A 22 -20.23 -54.55 -7.50
CA TRP A 22 -20.04 -53.13 -7.61
C TRP A 22 -18.56 -52.70 -7.62
N ALA A 23 -17.69 -53.46 -6.93
CA ALA A 23 -16.27 -53.23 -6.93
C ALA A 23 -15.62 -53.44 -8.32
N ALA A 24 -16.12 -54.41 -9.08
CA ALA A 24 -15.68 -54.67 -10.45
C ALA A 24 -16.07 -53.53 -11.41
N MET A 25 -17.13 -52.77 -11.10
CA MET A 25 -17.55 -51.60 -11.85
C MET A 25 -16.75 -50.33 -11.50
N GLY A 26 -15.93 -50.36 -10.43
CA GLY A 26 -15.08 -49.27 -10.03
C GLY A 26 -15.51 -48.50 -8.77
N PHE A 27 -16.53 -48.98 -8.06
CA PHE A 27 -16.90 -48.44 -6.75
C PHE A 27 -16.01 -48.99 -5.64
N THR A 28 -15.34 -48.13 -4.92
CA THR A 28 -14.49 -48.51 -3.78
C THR A 28 -15.27 -48.56 -2.47
N VAL A 29 -16.42 -47.88 -2.41
CA VAL A 29 -17.32 -47.83 -1.29
C VAL A 29 -18.76 -48.03 -1.79
N VAL A 30 -19.50 -48.95 -1.20
CA VAL A 30 -20.94 -49.07 -1.39
C VAL A 30 -21.59 -48.90 -0.03
N ASP A 31 -22.35 -47.85 0.13
CA ASP A 31 -23.03 -47.48 1.37
C ASP A 31 -24.54 -47.63 1.21
N THR A 32 -25.26 -47.85 2.30
CA THR A 32 -26.71 -48.07 2.30
C THR A 32 -27.39 -47.19 3.33
N ALA A 33 -28.60 -46.74 3.03
CA ALA A 33 -29.45 -46.00 3.94
C ALA A 33 -30.91 -46.48 3.84
N LEU A 34 -31.64 -46.50 4.96
CA LEU A 34 -33.04 -46.90 5.01
C LEU A 34 -34.02 -45.73 5.05
N ASN A 35 -33.54 -44.52 4.98
CA ASN A 35 -34.31 -43.28 4.96
C ASN A 35 -33.47 -42.11 4.49
N ALA A 36 -34.10 -40.97 4.22
CA ALA A 36 -33.40 -39.75 3.77
C ALA A 36 -32.45 -39.16 4.80
N VAL A 37 -32.70 -39.32 6.12
CA VAL A 37 -31.85 -38.78 7.19
C VAL A 37 -30.49 -39.50 7.21
N ASP A 38 -30.52 -40.84 7.15
CA ASP A 38 -29.31 -41.66 7.09
C ASP A 38 -28.55 -41.45 5.79
N ALA A 39 -29.27 -41.27 4.66
CA ALA A 39 -28.68 -40.94 3.37
C ALA A 39 -27.94 -39.59 3.42
N LYS A 40 -28.56 -38.54 3.98
CA LYS A 40 -27.91 -37.22 4.20
C LYS A 40 -26.69 -37.34 5.08
N ALA A 41 -26.75 -38.10 6.17
CA ALA A 41 -25.59 -38.33 7.05
C ALA A 41 -24.44 -39.06 6.33
N SER A 42 -24.73 -40.00 5.44
CA SER A 42 -23.74 -40.68 4.61
C SER A 42 -23.13 -39.75 3.57
N LEU A 43 -23.93 -38.91 2.90
CA LEU A 43 -23.51 -37.97 1.88
C LEU A 43 -22.65 -36.83 2.47
N LEU A 44 -22.96 -36.38 3.68
CA LEU A 44 -22.17 -35.37 4.38
C LEU A 44 -20.79 -35.89 4.84
N ARG A 45 -20.66 -37.19 5.11
CA ARG A 45 -19.36 -37.81 5.43
C ARG A 45 -18.47 -37.93 4.21
N GLN A 46 -19.07 -38.36 3.11
CA GLN A 46 -18.41 -38.48 1.81
C GLN A 46 -19.48 -38.44 0.73
N GLU A 47 -19.34 -37.53 -0.23
CA GLU A 47 -20.24 -37.46 -1.39
C GLU A 47 -20.22 -38.78 -2.17
N ALA A 48 -21.37 -39.17 -2.68
CA ALA A 48 -21.47 -40.32 -3.56
C ALA A 48 -21.54 -39.86 -5.00
N GLU A 49 -20.80 -40.49 -5.89
CA GLU A 49 -20.85 -40.20 -7.32
C GLU A 49 -22.18 -40.67 -7.94
N VAL A 50 -22.68 -41.80 -7.48
CA VAL A 50 -23.96 -42.34 -7.93
C VAL A 50 -24.82 -42.73 -6.73
N MET A 51 -26.12 -42.42 -6.79
CA MET A 51 -27.10 -42.77 -5.79
C MET A 51 -28.27 -43.49 -6.47
N LEU A 52 -28.60 -44.69 -5.98
CA LEU A 52 -29.88 -45.38 -6.24
C LEU A 52 -30.83 -45.00 -5.13
N CYS A 53 -31.99 -44.46 -5.43
CA CYS A 53 -32.89 -43.93 -4.41
C CYS A 53 -34.34 -44.29 -4.72
N ASP A 54 -35.06 -44.89 -3.75
CA ASP A 54 -36.51 -44.98 -3.83
C ASP A 54 -37.13 -43.58 -3.70
N ILE A 55 -38.22 -43.35 -4.42
CA ILE A 55 -38.96 -42.08 -4.35
C ILE A 55 -39.83 -42.04 -3.10
N GLU A 56 -40.52 -43.13 -2.79
CA GLU A 56 -41.51 -43.15 -1.73
C GLU A 56 -40.92 -43.68 -0.42
N MET A 57 -40.35 -42.82 0.36
CA MET A 57 -39.82 -43.12 1.67
C MET A 57 -40.60 -42.41 2.78
N PRO A 58 -40.71 -43.01 3.99
CA PRO A 58 -41.38 -42.37 5.13
C PRO A 58 -40.70 -41.05 5.52
N MET A 59 -41.50 -40.06 5.85
CA MET A 59 -41.15 -38.72 6.31
C MET A 59 -40.59 -37.79 5.22
N GLU A 60 -39.68 -38.23 4.39
CA GLU A 60 -39.03 -37.40 3.35
C GLU A 60 -38.80 -38.26 2.10
N SER A 61 -39.28 -37.79 0.95
CA SER A 61 -39.17 -38.49 -0.31
C SER A 61 -37.77 -38.48 -0.92
N GLY A 62 -37.49 -39.39 -1.86
CA GLY A 62 -36.25 -39.35 -2.65
C GLY A 62 -36.10 -38.08 -3.49
N LEU A 63 -37.21 -37.46 -3.90
CA LEU A 63 -37.18 -36.16 -4.61
C LEU A 63 -36.78 -35.00 -3.70
N ASP A 64 -37.25 -34.99 -2.45
CA ASP A 64 -36.82 -34.02 -1.44
C ASP A 64 -35.33 -34.19 -1.14
N LEU A 65 -34.82 -35.41 -1.11
CA LEU A 65 -33.41 -35.72 -0.95
C LEU A 65 -32.58 -35.20 -2.14
N LEU A 66 -33.06 -35.33 -3.37
CA LEU A 66 -32.39 -34.78 -4.54
C LEU A 66 -32.36 -33.23 -4.54
N ASP A 67 -33.48 -32.58 -4.18
CA ASP A 67 -33.53 -31.12 -4.05
C ASP A 67 -32.54 -30.63 -3.00
N TRP A 68 -32.46 -31.30 -1.86
CA TRP A 68 -31.48 -31.02 -0.82
C TRP A 68 -30.03 -31.14 -1.32
N LEU A 69 -29.70 -32.14 -2.16
CA LEU A 69 -28.39 -32.30 -2.79
C LEU A 69 -28.08 -31.12 -3.71
N ARG A 70 -29.02 -30.73 -4.56
CA ARG A 70 -28.84 -29.62 -5.52
C ARG A 70 -28.66 -28.26 -4.82
N GLN A 71 -29.41 -28.01 -3.75
CA GLN A 71 -29.24 -26.78 -2.94
C GLN A 71 -27.84 -26.67 -2.30
N ARG A 72 -27.14 -27.81 -2.11
CA ARG A 72 -25.76 -27.85 -1.60
C ARG A 72 -24.67 -27.90 -2.68
N GLY A 73 -25.05 -27.84 -3.93
CA GLY A 73 -24.12 -27.94 -5.05
C GLY A 73 -23.48 -29.31 -5.27
N MET A 74 -24.08 -30.36 -4.65
CA MET A 74 -23.60 -31.74 -4.85
C MET A 74 -23.96 -32.26 -6.23
N THR A 75 -23.00 -32.94 -6.87
CA THR A 75 -23.12 -33.39 -8.27
C THR A 75 -23.52 -34.87 -8.41
N THR A 76 -23.93 -35.52 -7.32
CA THR A 76 -24.35 -36.92 -7.28
C THR A 76 -25.36 -37.26 -8.39
N ARG A 77 -25.08 -38.29 -9.18
CA ARG A 77 -25.99 -38.83 -10.20
C ARG A 77 -27.06 -39.69 -9.51
N CYS A 78 -28.27 -39.15 -9.44
CA CYS A 78 -29.38 -39.83 -8.77
C CYS A 78 -30.21 -40.66 -9.77
N ILE A 79 -30.31 -41.95 -9.55
CA ILE A 79 -31.16 -42.89 -10.30
C ILE A 79 -32.32 -43.29 -9.38
N PHE A 80 -33.52 -42.95 -9.79
CA PHE A 80 -34.71 -43.26 -9.00
C PHE A 80 -35.27 -44.65 -9.29
N LEU A 81 -35.63 -45.34 -8.23
CA LEU A 81 -36.36 -46.61 -8.26
C LEU A 81 -37.76 -46.37 -7.68
N THR A 82 -38.80 -46.82 -8.33
CA THR A 82 -40.18 -46.64 -7.83
C THR A 82 -41.13 -47.75 -8.27
N ALA A 83 -42.02 -48.13 -7.37
CA ALA A 83 -43.10 -49.10 -7.65
C ALA A 83 -44.31 -48.45 -8.34
N HIS A 84 -44.41 -47.11 -8.37
CA HIS A 84 -45.57 -46.40 -8.90
C HIS A 84 -45.30 -45.77 -10.27
N ALA A 85 -46.13 -46.10 -11.26
CA ALA A 85 -46.06 -45.60 -12.62
C ALA A 85 -46.68 -44.19 -12.78
N GLU A 86 -46.50 -43.29 -11.80
CA GLU A 86 -47.01 -41.93 -11.92
C GLU A 86 -46.08 -41.07 -12.74
N PHE A 87 -46.53 -40.66 -13.92
CA PHE A 87 -45.83 -39.77 -14.85
C PHE A 87 -45.32 -38.48 -14.15
N LYS A 88 -46.01 -38.05 -13.10
CA LYS A 88 -45.71 -36.87 -12.34
C LYS A 88 -44.36 -36.98 -11.60
N TYR A 89 -44.01 -38.12 -11.02
CA TYR A 89 -42.73 -38.33 -10.35
C TYR A 89 -41.54 -38.36 -11.33
N ALA A 90 -41.75 -39.00 -12.50
CA ALA A 90 -40.71 -38.99 -13.54
C ALA A 90 -40.43 -37.57 -14.06
N GLN A 91 -41.47 -36.76 -14.25
CA GLN A 91 -41.32 -35.37 -14.69
C GLN A 91 -40.61 -34.50 -13.64
N GLU A 92 -40.92 -34.71 -12.35
CA GLU A 92 -40.30 -33.94 -11.27
C GLU A 92 -38.84 -34.37 -11.02
N ALA A 93 -38.54 -35.67 -11.09
CA ALA A 93 -37.19 -36.20 -11.03
C ALA A 93 -36.27 -35.58 -12.11
N LEU A 94 -36.76 -35.52 -13.36
CA LEU A 94 -36.03 -34.90 -14.46
C LEU A 94 -35.86 -33.38 -14.26
N ARG A 95 -36.90 -32.70 -13.79
CA ARG A 95 -36.85 -31.26 -13.50
C ARG A 95 -35.81 -30.90 -12.45
N LEU A 96 -35.65 -31.74 -11.42
CA LEU A 96 -34.66 -31.58 -10.36
C LEU A 96 -33.25 -32.04 -10.74
N GLY A 97 -33.05 -32.54 -11.97
CA GLY A 97 -31.77 -33.01 -12.48
C GLY A 97 -31.39 -34.41 -11.99
N GLY A 98 -32.39 -35.28 -11.82
CA GLY A 98 -32.18 -36.74 -11.69
C GLY A 98 -31.55 -37.30 -12.96
N PHE A 99 -30.69 -38.30 -12.82
CA PHE A 99 -29.96 -38.90 -13.93
C PHE A 99 -30.82 -39.90 -14.71
N ASP A 100 -31.56 -40.75 -14.01
CA ASP A 100 -32.42 -41.78 -14.61
C ASP A 100 -33.57 -42.15 -13.70
N TYR A 101 -34.54 -42.87 -14.24
CA TYR A 101 -35.75 -43.29 -13.55
C TYR A 101 -36.13 -44.73 -13.96
N ILE A 102 -36.25 -45.64 -13.03
CA ILE A 102 -36.51 -47.07 -13.26
C ILE A 102 -37.77 -47.50 -12.51
N MET A 103 -38.74 -48.05 -13.24
CA MET A 103 -39.99 -48.57 -12.67
C MET A 103 -39.79 -50.00 -12.16
N GLN A 104 -40.12 -50.24 -10.90
CA GLN A 104 -40.06 -51.53 -10.31
C GLN A 104 -41.42 -52.30 -10.45
N PRO A 105 -41.42 -53.66 -10.54
CA PRO A 105 -40.26 -54.56 -10.51
C PRO A 105 -39.42 -54.46 -11.81
N ALA A 106 -38.14 -54.18 -11.72
CA ALA A 106 -37.23 -54.19 -12.84
C ALA A 106 -36.19 -55.30 -12.72
N PRO A 107 -35.75 -55.91 -13.84
CA PRO A 107 -34.60 -56.80 -13.81
C PRO A 107 -33.36 -56.06 -13.26
N TYR A 108 -32.58 -56.73 -12.42
CA TYR A 108 -31.32 -56.11 -11.87
C TYR A 108 -30.34 -55.64 -12.95
N GLU A 109 -30.35 -56.30 -14.12
CA GLU A 109 -29.57 -55.91 -15.29
C GLU A 109 -29.87 -54.47 -15.75
N GLN A 110 -31.13 -54.03 -15.67
CA GLN A 110 -31.54 -52.67 -16.01
C GLN A 110 -30.98 -51.63 -15.00
N VAL A 111 -30.96 -51.98 -13.73
CA VAL A 111 -30.39 -51.14 -12.67
C VAL A 111 -28.87 -51.02 -12.84
N VAL A 112 -28.20 -52.12 -13.11
CA VAL A 112 -26.76 -52.18 -13.35
C VAL A 112 -26.39 -51.37 -14.59
N ASP A 113 -27.16 -51.44 -15.67
CA ASP A 113 -26.95 -50.65 -16.88
C ASP A 113 -27.10 -49.14 -16.61
N ALA A 114 -28.11 -48.72 -15.87
CA ALA A 114 -28.31 -47.32 -15.51
C ALA A 114 -27.17 -46.79 -14.63
N VAL A 115 -26.69 -47.58 -13.67
CA VAL A 115 -25.51 -47.22 -12.84
C VAL A 115 -24.25 -47.15 -13.69
N SER A 116 -24.07 -48.06 -14.67
CA SER A 116 -22.93 -47.99 -15.61
C SER A 116 -22.93 -46.67 -16.41
N ARG A 117 -24.08 -46.32 -16.98
CA ARG A 117 -24.23 -45.05 -17.73
C ARG A 117 -23.98 -43.83 -16.84
N ALA A 118 -24.44 -43.83 -15.60
CA ALA A 118 -24.18 -42.75 -14.65
C ALA A 118 -22.68 -42.66 -14.32
N LEU A 119 -22.04 -43.80 -14.13
CA LEU A 119 -20.59 -43.85 -13.84
C LEU A 119 -19.74 -43.39 -15.02
N ASP A 120 -20.10 -43.78 -16.24
CA ASP A 120 -19.40 -43.34 -17.45
C ASP A 120 -19.56 -41.83 -17.65
N ASN A 121 -20.74 -41.27 -17.39
CA ASN A 121 -20.95 -39.82 -17.43
C ASN A 121 -20.08 -39.07 -16.39
N VAL A 122 -19.93 -39.58 -15.17
CA VAL A 122 -19.03 -39.04 -14.16
C VAL A 122 -17.57 -39.09 -14.61
N LYS A 123 -17.15 -40.23 -15.19
CA LYS A 123 -15.78 -40.39 -15.70
C LYS A 123 -15.48 -39.45 -16.87
N GLU A 124 -16.40 -39.27 -17.79
CA GLU A 124 -16.27 -38.33 -18.92
C GLU A 124 -16.14 -36.88 -18.43
N GLU A 125 -16.96 -36.49 -17.45
CA GLU A 125 -16.87 -35.14 -16.84
C GLU A 125 -15.52 -34.91 -16.14
N TRP A 126 -15.05 -35.90 -15.37
CA TRP A 126 -13.74 -35.83 -14.72
C TRP A 126 -12.58 -35.78 -15.74
N ALA A 127 -12.65 -36.57 -16.80
CA ALA A 127 -11.65 -36.53 -17.87
C ALA A 127 -11.62 -35.19 -18.59
N ALA A 128 -12.78 -34.58 -18.83
CA ALA A 128 -12.88 -33.25 -19.42
C ALA A 128 -12.29 -32.18 -18.51
N LEU A 129 -12.59 -32.20 -17.19
CA LEU A 129 -12.01 -31.30 -16.19
C LEU A 129 -10.50 -31.47 -16.05
N GLU A 130 -10.02 -32.72 -16.06
CA GLU A 130 -8.58 -33.01 -16.01
C GLU A 130 -7.84 -32.53 -17.27
N LEU A 131 -8.44 -32.71 -18.45
CA LEU A 131 -7.88 -32.20 -19.71
C LEU A 131 -7.82 -30.67 -19.72
N GLN A 132 -8.86 -30.02 -19.23
CA GLN A 132 -8.93 -28.56 -19.12
C GLN A 132 -7.91 -28.03 -18.11
N SER A 133 -7.76 -28.67 -16.94
CA SER A 133 -6.76 -28.29 -15.94
C SER A 133 -5.33 -28.53 -16.41
N ARG A 134 -5.05 -29.63 -17.09
CA ARG A 134 -3.73 -29.90 -17.69
C ARG A 134 -3.41 -28.93 -18.79
N GLY A 135 -4.38 -28.54 -19.62
CA GLY A 135 -4.20 -27.50 -20.65
C GLY A 135 -3.85 -26.15 -20.04
N ALA A 136 -4.56 -25.71 -19.00
CA ALA A 136 -4.30 -24.46 -18.32
C ALA A 136 -2.91 -24.42 -17.66
N VAL A 137 -2.50 -25.46 -16.94
CA VAL A 137 -1.16 -25.57 -16.33
C VAL A 137 -0.05 -25.56 -17.40
N PHE A 138 -0.28 -26.21 -18.54
CA PHE A 138 0.69 -26.26 -19.62
C PHE A 138 0.83 -24.89 -20.35
N ASP A 139 -0.28 -24.18 -20.51
CA ASP A 139 -0.28 -22.83 -21.10
C ASP A 139 0.33 -21.80 -20.15
N ASP A 140 0.12 -21.90 -18.83
CA ASP A 140 0.77 -21.04 -17.84
C ASP A 140 2.29 -21.25 -17.80
N GLN A 141 2.76 -22.50 -17.89
CA GLN A 141 4.20 -22.78 -17.95
C GLN A 141 4.84 -22.21 -19.21
N LYS A 142 4.17 -22.32 -20.37
CA LYS A 142 4.66 -21.71 -21.62
C LYS A 142 4.73 -20.19 -21.52
N LYS A 143 3.71 -19.56 -20.92
CA LYS A 143 3.66 -18.11 -20.69
C LYS A 143 4.85 -17.66 -19.83
N GLU A 144 5.13 -18.34 -18.73
CA GLU A 144 6.26 -18.04 -17.84
C GLU A 144 7.62 -18.16 -18.56
N ILE A 145 7.77 -19.16 -19.45
CA ILE A 145 8.99 -19.32 -20.27
C ILE A 145 9.12 -18.14 -21.23
N VAL A 146 8.06 -17.74 -21.92
CA VAL A 146 8.06 -16.57 -22.83
C VAL A 146 8.42 -15.30 -22.08
N GLU A 147 7.82 -15.06 -20.91
CA GLU A 147 8.12 -13.90 -20.07
C GLU A 147 9.61 -13.88 -19.66
N THR A 148 10.16 -15.03 -19.28
CA THR A 148 11.58 -15.16 -18.88
C THR A 148 12.53 -14.90 -20.05
N MET A 149 12.23 -15.45 -21.22
CA MET A 149 13.02 -15.22 -22.44
C MET A 149 12.93 -13.75 -22.89
N LEU A 150 11.73 -13.16 -22.86
CA LEU A 150 11.53 -11.76 -23.23
C LEU A 150 12.23 -10.82 -22.23
N ARG A 151 12.24 -11.17 -20.93
CA ARG A 151 13.05 -10.46 -19.92
C ARG A 151 14.53 -10.50 -20.25
N GLY A 152 15.07 -11.68 -20.61
CA GLY A 152 16.45 -11.82 -21.05
C GLY A 152 16.78 -10.97 -22.27
N PHE A 153 15.86 -10.90 -23.24
CA PHE A 153 16.00 -10.07 -24.42
C PHE A 153 15.96 -8.57 -24.11
N LEU A 154 14.98 -8.10 -23.30
CA LEU A 154 14.87 -6.72 -22.83
C LEU A 154 16.14 -6.22 -22.13
N LEU A 155 16.77 -7.10 -21.34
CA LEU A 155 18.00 -6.79 -20.60
C LEU A 155 19.28 -6.96 -21.44
N GLY A 156 19.16 -7.36 -22.72
CA GLY A 156 20.31 -7.62 -23.60
C GLY A 156 21.09 -8.90 -23.27
N ASN A 157 20.54 -9.78 -22.43
CA ASN A 157 21.19 -11.02 -21.98
C ASN A 157 20.88 -12.23 -22.88
N ALA A 158 19.90 -12.13 -23.78
CA ALA A 158 19.49 -13.19 -24.68
C ALA A 158 19.14 -12.65 -26.07
N PRO A 159 19.44 -13.37 -27.15
CA PRO A 159 19.04 -12.97 -28.50
C PRO A 159 17.53 -13.15 -28.70
N GLY A 160 16.90 -12.27 -29.47
CA GLY A 160 15.47 -12.38 -29.80
C GLY A 160 15.11 -13.68 -30.53
N SER A 161 16.07 -14.35 -31.15
CA SER A 161 15.90 -15.69 -31.79
C SER A 161 15.46 -16.77 -30.80
N SER A 162 15.69 -16.60 -29.51
CA SER A 162 15.22 -17.54 -28.46
C SER A 162 13.69 -17.66 -28.38
N LEU A 163 12.96 -16.69 -28.92
CA LEU A 163 11.49 -16.65 -28.91
C LEU A 163 10.85 -17.36 -30.11
N THR A 164 11.60 -17.77 -31.11
CA THR A 164 11.06 -18.27 -32.42
C THR A 164 10.10 -19.44 -32.26
N ALA A 165 10.37 -20.38 -31.36
CA ALA A 165 9.50 -21.53 -31.14
C ALA A 165 8.11 -21.12 -30.55
N PHE A 166 8.02 -19.99 -29.84
CA PHE A 166 6.78 -19.47 -29.26
C PHE A 166 6.06 -18.50 -30.17
N GLU A 167 6.75 -17.90 -31.16
CA GLU A 167 6.15 -17.10 -32.23
C GLU A 167 5.16 -17.92 -33.06
N GLU A 168 5.53 -19.18 -33.38
CA GLU A 168 4.68 -20.10 -34.12
C GLU A 168 3.40 -20.45 -33.36
N LEU A 169 3.47 -20.50 -32.02
CA LEU A 169 2.33 -20.75 -31.15
C LEU A 169 1.53 -19.47 -30.82
N SER A 170 1.90 -18.32 -31.41
CA SER A 170 1.28 -17.00 -31.13
C SER A 170 1.32 -16.60 -29.65
N LEU A 171 2.29 -17.11 -28.89
CA LEU A 171 2.52 -16.80 -27.48
C LEU A 171 3.60 -15.74 -27.26
N ALA A 172 4.46 -15.53 -28.26
CA ALA A 172 5.52 -14.53 -28.25
C ALA A 172 5.36 -13.52 -29.40
N PRO A 173 5.90 -12.30 -29.26
CA PRO A 173 5.97 -11.34 -30.37
C PRO A 173 6.79 -11.88 -31.52
N ARG A 174 6.33 -11.62 -32.76
CA ARG A 174 7.04 -12.00 -33.98
C ARG A 174 8.13 -10.98 -34.30
N ARG A 175 9.33 -11.43 -34.62
CA ARG A 175 10.49 -10.57 -34.90
C ARG A 175 10.32 -9.66 -36.11
N GLU A 176 9.58 -10.11 -37.10
CA GLU A 176 9.36 -9.41 -38.37
C GLU A 176 8.33 -8.29 -38.29
N ARG A 177 7.65 -8.14 -37.14
CA ARG A 177 6.56 -7.18 -36.95
C ARG A 177 6.96 -6.07 -36.01
N GLU A 178 6.42 -4.91 -36.25
CA GLU A 178 6.51 -3.78 -35.34
C GLU A 178 5.74 -4.05 -34.03
N CYS A 179 6.23 -3.48 -32.96
CA CYS A 179 5.61 -3.58 -31.65
C CYS A 179 5.63 -2.22 -30.93
N TRP A 180 4.75 -2.11 -29.96
CA TRP A 180 4.80 -1.07 -28.92
C TRP A 180 5.37 -1.66 -27.65
N VAL A 181 6.14 -0.86 -26.94
CA VAL A 181 6.63 -1.20 -25.59
C VAL A 181 6.10 -0.15 -24.63
N ALA A 182 5.49 -0.59 -23.55
CA ALA A 182 5.03 0.31 -22.49
C ALA A 182 5.65 -0.11 -21.16
N LEU A 183 6.41 0.78 -20.54
CA LEU A 183 6.89 0.57 -19.18
C LEU A 183 5.80 1.04 -18.21
N MET A 184 5.41 0.19 -17.26
CA MET A 184 4.52 0.54 -16.15
C MET A 184 5.32 0.68 -14.86
N GLN A 185 5.19 1.82 -14.22
CA GLN A 185 5.75 2.13 -12.91
C GLN A 185 4.63 2.19 -11.88
N PRO A 186 4.58 1.30 -10.88
CA PRO A 186 3.71 1.50 -9.72
C PRO A 186 4.19 2.72 -8.94
N LEU A 187 3.28 3.62 -8.56
CA LEU A 187 3.61 4.88 -7.90
C LEU A 187 3.14 4.93 -6.46
N ARG A 188 1.86 4.65 -6.24
CA ARG A 188 1.23 4.76 -4.92
C ARG A 188 0.16 3.70 -4.76
N TRP A 189 0.02 3.22 -3.53
CA TRP A 189 -1.04 2.31 -3.13
C TRP A 189 -2.07 3.07 -2.30
N LYS A 190 -3.30 2.61 -2.32
CA LYS A 190 -4.37 3.23 -1.51
C LYS A 190 -3.98 3.17 -0.04
N GLN A 191 -4.31 4.22 0.70
CA GLN A 191 -3.98 4.34 2.11
C GLN A 191 -4.53 3.14 2.92
N GLY A 192 -3.64 2.46 3.64
CA GLY A 192 -3.96 1.26 4.43
C GLY A 192 -3.73 -0.07 3.71
N GLU A 193 -3.30 -0.06 2.45
CA GLU A 193 -2.92 -1.27 1.71
C GLU A 193 -1.41 -1.39 1.59
N GLU A 194 -0.88 -2.59 1.78
CA GLU A 194 0.53 -2.87 1.56
C GLU A 194 0.83 -3.02 0.06
N PRO A 195 2.01 -2.58 -0.41
CA PRO A 195 2.43 -2.80 -1.80
C PRO A 195 2.45 -4.29 -2.14
N TRP A 196 1.84 -4.65 -3.27
CA TRP A 196 1.88 -6.02 -3.75
C TRP A 196 3.30 -6.40 -4.21
N GLU A 197 3.65 -7.66 -4.01
CA GLU A 197 4.86 -8.22 -4.59
C GLU A 197 4.81 -8.10 -6.12
N LEU A 198 5.95 -7.74 -6.73
CA LEU A 198 6.02 -7.45 -8.17
C LEU A 198 5.59 -8.63 -9.05
N SER A 199 5.78 -9.86 -8.60
CA SER A 199 5.34 -11.10 -9.25
C SER A 199 3.80 -11.17 -9.33
N LEU A 200 3.13 -10.89 -8.21
CA LEU A 200 1.67 -10.87 -8.14
C LEU A 200 1.10 -9.72 -8.97
N LEU A 201 1.70 -8.54 -8.88
CA LEU A 201 1.32 -7.39 -9.70
C LEU A 201 1.47 -7.69 -11.20
N SER A 202 2.56 -8.35 -11.61
CA SER A 202 2.79 -8.76 -12.99
C SER A 202 1.69 -9.69 -13.51
N THR A 203 1.30 -10.67 -12.70
CA THR A 203 0.22 -11.61 -13.06
C THR A 203 -1.11 -10.88 -13.22
N ALA A 204 -1.47 -10.01 -12.26
CA ALA A 204 -2.73 -9.26 -12.31
C ALA A 204 -2.78 -8.30 -13.51
N VAL A 205 -1.73 -7.50 -13.71
CA VAL A 205 -1.64 -6.58 -14.85
C VAL A 205 -1.59 -7.33 -16.19
N GLY A 206 -0.90 -8.47 -16.23
CA GLY A 206 -0.85 -9.33 -17.42
C GLY A 206 -2.22 -9.89 -17.81
N ASN A 207 -3.02 -10.32 -16.83
CA ASN A 207 -4.39 -10.78 -17.08
C ASN A 207 -5.29 -9.64 -17.54
N MET A 208 -5.31 -8.49 -16.85
CA MET A 208 -6.08 -7.31 -17.28
C MET A 208 -5.66 -6.82 -18.68
N SER A 209 -4.36 -6.78 -18.94
CA SER A 209 -3.82 -6.41 -20.24
C SER A 209 -4.29 -7.38 -21.35
N SER A 210 -4.29 -8.70 -21.06
CA SER A 210 -4.81 -9.69 -22.00
C SER A 210 -6.30 -9.51 -22.27
N GLU A 211 -7.12 -9.22 -21.25
CA GLU A 211 -8.54 -8.94 -21.41
C GLU A 211 -8.79 -7.70 -22.27
N VAL A 212 -7.98 -6.66 -22.10
CA VAL A 212 -8.09 -5.41 -22.86
C VAL A 212 -7.68 -5.59 -24.32
N PHE A 213 -6.58 -6.30 -24.59
CA PHE A 213 -5.94 -6.33 -25.89
C PHE A 213 -6.31 -7.54 -26.77
N THR A 214 -6.66 -8.71 -26.19
CA THR A 214 -7.01 -9.92 -26.97
C THR A 214 -8.24 -9.76 -27.86
N PRO A 215 -9.36 -9.16 -27.42
CA PRO A 215 -10.53 -8.93 -28.27
C PRO A 215 -10.22 -8.06 -29.50
N LEU A 216 -9.14 -7.30 -29.43
CA LEU A 216 -8.68 -6.36 -30.45
C LEU A 216 -7.59 -6.95 -31.35
N GLN A 217 -7.36 -8.26 -31.29
CA GLN A 217 -6.32 -8.98 -32.03
C GLN A 217 -4.91 -8.42 -31.77
N VAL A 218 -4.66 -7.94 -30.55
CA VAL A 218 -3.34 -7.50 -30.09
C VAL A 218 -2.79 -8.52 -29.10
N LEU A 219 -1.58 -9.02 -29.35
CA LEU A 219 -0.81 -9.78 -28.39
C LEU A 219 -0.27 -8.82 -27.33
N SER A 220 -0.50 -9.12 -26.06
CA SER A 220 0.10 -8.41 -24.94
C SER A 220 0.91 -9.40 -24.10
N VAL A 221 2.19 -9.11 -23.89
CA VAL A 221 3.06 -9.88 -22.98
C VAL A 221 3.58 -8.91 -21.92
N THR A 222 3.31 -9.23 -20.66
CA THR A 222 3.75 -8.44 -19.50
C THR A 222 4.95 -9.12 -18.85
N VAL A 223 6.00 -8.36 -18.58
CA VAL A 223 7.26 -8.85 -18.00
C VAL A 223 7.61 -8.03 -16.77
N ALA A 224 7.85 -8.69 -15.64
CA ALA A 224 8.36 -8.05 -14.44
C ALA A 224 9.88 -7.83 -14.53
N ILE A 225 10.34 -6.64 -14.13
CA ILE A 225 11.77 -6.30 -14.01
C ILE A 225 12.07 -5.96 -12.54
N PRO A 226 12.46 -6.96 -11.72
CA PRO A 226 12.64 -6.78 -10.28
C PRO A 226 13.69 -5.73 -9.90
N ALA A 227 14.81 -5.66 -10.65
CA ALA A 227 15.89 -4.70 -10.40
C ALA A 227 15.42 -3.24 -10.50
N GLU A 228 14.41 -2.98 -11.34
CA GLU A 228 13.86 -1.66 -11.59
C GLU A 228 12.48 -1.44 -10.92
N GLN A 229 11.93 -2.44 -10.25
CA GLN A 229 10.61 -2.40 -9.63
C GLN A 229 9.53 -1.89 -10.60
N CYS A 230 9.53 -2.41 -11.83
CA CYS A 230 8.58 -2.02 -12.89
C CYS A 230 8.12 -3.22 -13.70
N LEU A 231 7.04 -3.03 -14.46
CA LEU A 231 6.56 -3.97 -15.45
C LEU A 231 6.80 -3.41 -16.86
N VAL A 232 7.03 -4.29 -17.81
CA VAL A 232 7.14 -3.93 -19.23
C VAL A 232 6.09 -4.72 -20.00
N LEU A 233 5.26 -4.03 -20.77
CA LEU A 233 4.27 -4.61 -21.66
C LEU A 233 4.81 -4.50 -23.08
N VAL A 234 4.86 -5.63 -23.80
CA VAL A 234 5.14 -5.67 -25.22
C VAL A 234 3.85 -5.97 -25.97
N LEU A 235 3.43 -5.06 -26.84
CA LEU A 235 2.16 -5.10 -27.56
C LEU A 235 2.42 -5.23 -29.05
N GLN A 236 1.79 -6.21 -29.71
CA GLN A 236 1.98 -6.46 -31.14
C GLN A 236 0.66 -6.88 -31.81
N SER A 237 0.39 -6.37 -32.99
CA SER A 237 -0.78 -6.79 -33.79
C SER A 237 -0.64 -8.26 -34.21
N ARG A 238 -1.68 -9.08 -33.92
CA ARG A 238 -1.77 -10.48 -34.39
C ARG A 238 -2.08 -10.58 -35.88
N VAL A 239 -2.72 -9.56 -36.46
CA VAL A 239 -3.11 -9.50 -37.87
C VAL A 239 -2.02 -8.89 -38.73
N GLY A 240 -1.11 -8.11 -38.14
CA GLY A 240 -0.01 -7.44 -38.84
C GLY A 240 -0.33 -6.02 -39.27
N GLU A 241 -1.49 -5.49 -38.91
CA GLU A 241 -1.82 -4.08 -39.12
C GLU A 241 -1.06 -3.20 -38.10
N PRO A 242 -0.58 -2.01 -38.47
CA PRO A 242 0.11 -1.12 -37.57
C PRO A 242 -0.84 -0.62 -36.47
N LEU A 243 -0.34 -0.58 -35.23
CA LEU A 243 -1.09 -0.08 -34.10
C LEU A 243 -0.85 1.43 -33.97
N GLU A 244 -1.94 2.21 -34.07
CA GLU A 244 -1.88 3.67 -33.96
C GLU A 244 -1.64 4.14 -32.53
N ALA A 245 -0.90 5.25 -32.37
CA ALA A 245 -0.54 5.82 -31.08
C ALA A 245 -1.76 6.19 -30.22
N ASP A 246 -2.77 6.83 -30.83
CA ASP A 246 -4.00 7.23 -30.12
C ASP A 246 -4.80 6.03 -29.63
N TYR A 247 -4.75 4.93 -30.37
CA TYR A 247 -5.40 3.69 -30.00
C TYR A 247 -4.70 3.06 -28.79
N ILE A 248 -3.38 2.88 -28.83
CA ILE A 248 -2.59 2.34 -27.72
C ILE A 248 -2.75 3.22 -26.48
N THR A 249 -2.69 4.54 -26.64
CA THR A 249 -2.85 5.48 -25.53
C THR A 249 -4.21 5.33 -24.84
N ARG A 250 -5.29 5.17 -25.59
CA ARG A 250 -6.63 4.94 -25.03
C ARG A 250 -6.71 3.64 -24.23
N GLN A 251 -6.16 2.54 -24.76
CA GLN A 251 -6.19 1.25 -24.09
C GLN A 251 -5.33 1.24 -22.83
N LEU A 252 -4.17 1.90 -22.85
CA LEU A 252 -3.32 2.05 -21.66
C LEU A 252 -3.98 2.94 -20.59
N ASN A 253 -4.72 3.98 -20.97
CA ASN A 253 -5.51 4.78 -20.02
C ASN A 253 -6.63 3.93 -19.37
N TYR A 254 -7.27 3.05 -20.14
CA TYR A 254 -8.23 2.11 -19.57
C TYR A 254 -7.56 1.15 -18.59
N LEU A 255 -6.41 0.58 -18.95
CA LEU A 255 -5.63 -0.31 -18.09
C LEU A 255 -5.16 0.41 -16.82
N GLN A 256 -4.71 1.65 -16.92
CA GLN A 256 -4.32 2.49 -15.79
C GLN A 256 -5.50 2.73 -14.83
N SER A 257 -6.68 3.03 -15.38
CA SER A 257 -7.90 3.19 -14.58
C SER A 257 -8.32 1.89 -13.89
N ALA A 258 -8.17 0.75 -14.58
CA ALA A 258 -8.42 -0.57 -14.01
C ALA A 258 -7.43 -0.90 -12.87
N CYS A 259 -6.14 -0.58 -13.01
CA CYS A 259 -5.15 -0.72 -11.93
C CYS A 259 -5.55 0.09 -10.69
N ALA A 260 -5.97 1.34 -10.88
CA ALA A 260 -6.39 2.19 -9.77
C ALA A 260 -7.67 1.69 -9.09
N GLN A 261 -8.62 1.14 -9.86
CA GLN A 261 -9.92 0.69 -9.37
C GLN A 261 -9.86 -0.69 -8.69
N TYR A 262 -9.17 -1.66 -9.29
CA TYR A 262 -9.22 -3.07 -8.86
C TYR A 262 -7.99 -3.53 -8.08
N ILE A 263 -6.82 -2.98 -8.37
CA ILE A 263 -5.57 -3.28 -7.66
C ILE A 263 -5.27 -2.22 -6.60
N HIS A 264 -5.98 -1.07 -6.64
CA HIS A 264 -5.75 0.08 -5.77
C HIS A 264 -4.33 0.66 -5.89
N CYS A 265 -3.73 0.54 -7.07
CA CYS A 265 -2.41 1.02 -7.40
C CYS A 265 -2.49 2.15 -8.44
N GLU A 266 -2.05 3.35 -8.06
CA GLU A 266 -1.78 4.42 -9.04
C GLU A 266 -0.49 4.10 -9.79
N ALA A 267 -0.54 4.12 -11.12
CA ALA A 267 0.59 3.80 -11.96
C ALA A 267 0.82 4.85 -13.05
N ALA A 268 2.07 4.95 -13.49
CA ALA A 268 2.45 5.67 -14.71
C ALA A 268 2.82 4.66 -15.81
N PHE A 269 2.35 4.91 -17.02
CA PHE A 269 2.66 4.15 -18.20
C PHE A 269 3.43 5.02 -19.18
N TYR A 270 4.56 4.51 -19.66
CA TYR A 270 5.42 5.18 -20.63
C TYR A 270 5.44 4.35 -21.90
N PRO A 271 4.58 4.64 -22.90
CA PRO A 271 4.58 3.92 -24.17
C PRO A 271 5.54 4.53 -25.16
N GLU A 272 6.17 3.66 -25.97
CA GLU A 272 7.00 4.03 -27.12
C GLU A 272 6.77 3.04 -28.28
N GLY A 273 6.60 3.54 -29.49
CA GLY A 273 6.39 2.73 -30.68
C GLY A 273 5.59 3.48 -31.76
N PRO A 274 5.22 2.83 -32.90
CA PRO A 274 5.64 1.49 -33.29
C PRO A 274 7.11 1.43 -33.69
N GLN A 275 7.78 0.34 -33.35
CA GLN A 275 9.19 0.11 -33.67
C GLN A 275 9.44 -1.37 -33.99
N PRO A 276 10.47 -1.70 -34.79
CA PRO A 276 10.88 -3.09 -35.02
C PRO A 276 11.17 -3.82 -33.71
N PHE A 277 10.72 -5.06 -33.60
CA PHE A 277 10.91 -5.86 -32.38
C PHE A 277 12.38 -5.95 -31.94
N GLU A 278 13.32 -5.97 -32.85
CA GLU A 278 14.75 -6.05 -32.55
C GLU A 278 15.28 -4.84 -31.75
N GLN A 279 14.57 -3.70 -31.83
CA GLN A 279 14.92 -2.47 -31.09
C GLN A 279 14.31 -2.41 -29.69
N VAL A 280 13.57 -3.43 -29.26
CA VAL A 280 12.91 -3.47 -27.93
C VAL A 280 13.89 -3.22 -26.77
N PRO A 281 15.13 -3.76 -26.77
CA PRO A 281 16.10 -3.44 -25.71
C PRO A 281 16.48 -1.96 -25.67
N GLU A 282 16.66 -1.31 -26.82
CA GLU A 282 16.99 0.11 -26.91
C GLU A 282 15.81 0.99 -26.48
N ILE A 283 14.59 0.61 -26.89
CA ILE A 283 13.36 1.27 -26.46
C ILE A 283 13.23 1.17 -24.95
N TYR A 284 13.48 0.01 -24.36
CA TYR A 284 13.41 -0.16 -22.91
C TYR A 284 14.37 0.79 -22.17
N GLN A 285 15.61 0.97 -22.63
CA GLN A 285 16.55 1.94 -22.06
C GLN A 285 16.03 3.38 -22.18
N LYS A 286 15.43 3.74 -23.31
CA LYS A 286 14.80 5.04 -23.50
C LYS A 286 13.63 5.25 -22.54
N LEU A 287 12.81 4.23 -22.29
CA LEU A 287 11.68 4.29 -21.35
C LEU A 287 12.16 4.42 -19.90
N LEU A 288 13.26 3.78 -19.51
CA LEU A 288 13.89 3.98 -18.20
C LEU A 288 14.35 5.44 -18.01
N GLN A 289 14.93 6.03 -19.04
CA GLN A 289 15.30 7.44 -19.01
C GLN A 289 14.06 8.33 -18.89
N GLN A 290 13.02 8.08 -19.68
CA GLN A 290 11.75 8.82 -19.60
C GLN A 290 11.10 8.70 -18.21
N ARG A 291 11.12 7.51 -17.62
CA ARG A 291 10.67 7.29 -16.24
C ARG A 291 11.45 8.16 -15.24
N SER A 292 12.76 8.27 -15.40
CA SER A 292 13.62 9.07 -14.51
C SER A 292 13.32 10.58 -14.58
N GLU A 293 12.69 11.06 -15.65
CA GLU A 293 12.24 12.44 -15.79
C GLU A 293 10.91 12.71 -15.04
N ASN A 294 10.16 11.69 -14.69
CA ASN A 294 8.92 11.82 -13.90
C ASN A 294 9.21 11.96 -12.39
N VAL A 295 10.04 12.90 -12.03
CA VAL A 295 10.43 13.17 -10.63
C VAL A 295 9.24 13.58 -9.74
N ALA A 296 8.18 14.08 -10.34
CA ALA A 296 6.94 14.45 -9.65
C ALA A 296 5.99 13.27 -9.39
N LEU A 297 6.32 12.06 -9.85
CA LEU A 297 5.51 10.83 -9.76
C LEU A 297 4.07 11.05 -10.25
N LYS A 298 3.94 11.66 -11.43
CA LYS A 298 2.64 11.86 -12.09
C LYS A 298 2.11 10.52 -12.59
N SER A 299 0.87 10.19 -12.23
CA SER A 299 0.16 9.01 -12.73
C SER A 299 -0.46 9.26 -14.11
N GLY A 300 -0.75 8.19 -14.84
CA GLY A 300 -1.37 8.24 -16.16
C GLY A 300 -0.47 7.73 -17.27
N VAL A 301 -0.90 7.92 -18.52
CA VAL A 301 -0.12 7.57 -19.71
C VAL A 301 0.71 8.80 -20.13
N LEU A 302 2.02 8.67 -19.99
CA LEU A 302 2.99 9.75 -20.21
C LEU A 302 3.72 9.50 -21.54
N LEU A 303 3.26 10.18 -22.59
CA LEU A 303 3.93 10.14 -23.89
C LEU A 303 5.25 10.90 -23.82
N GLY A 304 6.30 10.32 -24.43
CA GLY A 304 7.60 10.97 -24.53
C GLY A 304 7.49 12.33 -25.21
N ARG A 305 7.80 13.39 -24.49
CA ARG A 305 7.99 14.71 -25.14
C ARG A 305 9.40 14.75 -25.72
N PRO A 306 9.60 15.34 -26.91
CA PRO A 306 10.96 15.70 -27.33
C PRO A 306 11.57 16.53 -26.22
N ALA A 307 12.82 16.23 -25.84
CA ALA A 307 13.52 16.94 -24.80
C ALA A 307 13.47 18.46 -25.11
N GLU A 308 12.62 19.18 -24.40
CA GLU A 308 12.73 20.63 -24.37
C GLU A 308 14.12 20.95 -23.86
N LYS A 309 14.79 21.92 -24.49
CA LYS A 309 16.13 22.36 -24.13
C LYS A 309 16.22 22.44 -22.62
N ALA A 310 17.24 21.76 -22.06
CA ALA A 310 17.50 21.82 -20.63
C ALA A 310 17.44 23.28 -20.18
N PRO A 311 16.68 23.61 -19.13
CA PRO A 311 16.64 24.97 -18.62
C PRO A 311 18.06 25.41 -18.26
N GLU A 312 18.39 26.66 -18.55
CA GLU A 312 19.59 27.31 -17.99
C GLU A 312 19.66 26.99 -16.49
N VAL A 313 20.86 26.85 -15.96
CA VAL A 313 21.17 26.44 -14.59
C VAL A 313 20.13 26.97 -13.60
N PHE A 314 19.28 26.11 -13.07
CA PHE A 314 18.30 26.50 -12.05
C PHE A 314 19.04 26.85 -10.75
N ARG A 315 18.59 27.91 -10.08
CA ARG A 315 19.03 28.30 -8.75
C ARG A 315 17.82 28.57 -7.87
N ILE A 316 17.90 28.21 -6.59
CA ILE A 316 16.83 28.51 -5.63
C ILE A 316 16.84 30.03 -5.34
N PRO A 317 15.78 30.78 -5.73
CA PRO A 317 15.80 32.24 -5.57
C PRO A 317 15.86 32.71 -4.12
N GLN A 318 15.26 31.91 -3.19
CA GLN A 318 15.13 32.23 -1.78
C GLN A 318 16.22 31.63 -0.89
N ILE A 319 17.29 31.04 -1.44
CA ILE A 319 18.29 30.27 -0.66
C ILE A 319 18.91 31.10 0.50
N GLY A 320 19.17 32.40 0.29
CA GLY A 320 19.69 33.28 1.33
C GLY A 320 18.65 33.64 2.42
N ALA A 321 17.36 33.59 2.09
CA ALA A 321 16.30 33.77 3.08
C ALA A 321 16.17 32.50 3.94
N TRP A 322 16.23 31.32 3.33
CA TRP A 322 16.19 30.04 4.05
C TRP A 322 17.36 29.84 5.00
N GLN A 323 18.57 30.30 4.58
CA GLN A 323 19.74 30.32 5.46
C GLN A 323 19.49 31.16 6.72
N LYS A 324 18.89 32.34 6.56
CA LYS A 324 18.55 33.22 7.69
C LYS A 324 17.47 32.63 8.58
N LEU A 325 16.45 31.92 8.00
CA LEU A 325 15.43 31.24 8.76
C LEU A 325 16.01 30.12 9.64
N LEU A 326 16.93 29.32 9.10
CA LEU A 326 17.63 28.29 9.88
C LEU A 326 18.49 28.90 11.00
N GLN A 327 19.23 29.95 10.72
CA GLN A 327 20.04 30.68 11.73
C GLN A 327 19.17 31.30 12.84
N ALA A 328 17.93 31.70 12.50
CA ALA A 328 16.98 32.26 13.45
C ALA A 328 16.18 31.20 14.24
N GLY A 329 16.44 29.89 14.03
CA GLY A 329 15.69 28.81 14.67
C GLY A 329 14.24 28.66 14.15
N CYS A 330 13.99 29.04 12.90
CA CYS A 330 12.68 29.00 12.25
C CYS A 330 12.67 27.94 11.14
N ALA A 331 13.11 26.71 11.45
CA ALA A 331 13.27 25.63 10.46
C ALA A 331 11.95 25.20 9.80
N GLN A 332 10.84 25.20 10.54
CA GLN A 332 9.50 24.92 10.00
C GLN A 332 9.05 25.94 8.93
N ALA A 333 9.41 27.22 9.09
CA ALA A 333 9.10 28.23 8.07
C ALA A 333 9.92 27.99 6.78
N MET A 334 11.19 27.61 6.91
CA MET A 334 12.03 27.21 5.78
C MET A 334 11.46 25.99 5.07
N GLU A 335 11.03 24.95 5.81
CA GLU A 335 10.40 23.75 5.27
C GLU A 335 9.15 24.10 4.45
N GLN A 336 8.26 24.92 5.00
CA GLN A 336 7.04 25.33 4.30
C GLN A 336 7.35 26.06 2.98
N GLU A 337 8.30 27.00 2.98
CA GLU A 337 8.68 27.72 1.77
C GLU A 337 9.34 26.79 0.73
N ALA A 338 10.21 25.86 1.16
CA ALA A 338 10.85 24.89 0.28
C ALA A 338 9.84 23.95 -0.37
N CYS A 339 8.92 23.40 0.42
CA CYS A 339 7.84 22.54 -0.09
C CYS A 339 6.91 23.30 -1.05
N GLN A 340 6.53 24.54 -0.74
CA GLN A 340 5.72 25.36 -1.64
C GLN A 340 6.43 25.67 -2.96
N LEU A 341 7.74 25.88 -2.95
CA LEU A 341 8.51 26.10 -4.18
C LEU A 341 8.52 24.83 -5.04
N LEU A 342 8.76 23.66 -4.45
CA LEU A 342 8.70 22.38 -5.16
C LEU A 342 7.31 22.14 -5.77
N ASP A 343 6.23 22.46 -5.04
CA ASP A 343 4.87 22.34 -5.55
C ASP A 343 4.58 23.29 -6.71
N LYS A 344 5.04 24.53 -6.64
CA LYS A 344 4.92 25.52 -7.73
C LYS A 344 5.68 25.07 -8.99
N LEU A 345 6.91 24.58 -8.84
CA LEU A 345 7.69 24.07 -9.96
C LEU A 345 7.03 22.85 -10.61
N THR A 346 6.44 21.97 -9.80
CA THR A 346 5.66 20.81 -10.28
C THR A 346 4.42 21.22 -11.04
N ALA A 347 3.63 22.15 -10.50
CA ALA A 347 2.40 22.66 -11.12
C ALA A 347 2.66 23.36 -12.46
N ASN A 348 3.77 24.09 -12.56
CA ASN A 348 4.18 24.79 -13.76
C ASN A 348 4.91 23.92 -14.80
N ASN A 349 5.04 22.60 -14.58
CA ASN A 349 5.81 21.67 -15.41
C ASN A 349 7.29 22.11 -15.63
N GLN A 350 7.87 22.84 -14.68
CA GLN A 350 9.26 23.30 -14.72
C GLN A 350 10.22 22.35 -14.00
N LEU A 351 9.69 21.29 -13.34
CA LEU A 351 10.48 20.34 -12.59
C LEU A 351 10.73 19.08 -13.43
N ASN A 352 11.99 18.82 -13.69
CA ASN A 352 12.54 17.61 -14.29
C ASN A 352 13.69 17.06 -13.44
N SER A 353 14.30 15.96 -13.82
CA SER A 353 15.40 15.33 -13.08
C SER A 353 16.58 16.28 -12.85
N GLN A 354 16.91 17.11 -13.83
CA GLN A 354 18.01 18.06 -13.76
C GLN A 354 17.69 19.23 -12.82
N THR A 355 16.49 19.82 -12.92
CA THR A 355 16.04 20.89 -12.03
C THR A 355 15.99 20.43 -10.58
N LEU A 356 15.48 19.20 -10.32
CA LEU A 356 15.48 18.63 -8.97
C LEU A 356 16.88 18.42 -8.43
N ARG A 357 17.82 17.98 -9.29
CA ARG A 357 19.24 17.82 -8.92
C ARG A 357 19.88 19.17 -8.55
N TYR A 358 19.62 20.24 -9.30
CA TYR A 358 20.11 21.57 -8.95
C TYR A 358 19.49 22.09 -7.65
N PHE A 359 18.19 21.86 -7.45
CA PHE A 359 17.53 22.19 -6.19
C PHE A 359 18.20 21.47 -5.01
N TYR A 360 18.41 20.16 -5.14
CA TYR A 360 19.11 19.36 -4.12
C TYR A 360 20.53 19.92 -3.85
N GLN A 361 21.30 20.19 -4.89
CA GLN A 361 22.66 20.73 -4.75
C GLN A 361 22.70 22.08 -4.03
N ASP A 362 21.83 23.01 -4.42
CA ASP A 362 21.74 24.32 -3.78
C ASP A 362 21.32 24.20 -2.31
N PHE A 363 20.34 23.33 -2.02
CA PHE A 363 19.87 23.06 -0.67
C PHE A 363 20.98 22.48 0.21
N MET A 364 21.69 21.48 -0.28
CA MET A 364 22.83 20.88 0.43
C MET A 364 23.98 21.87 0.63
N GLN A 365 24.31 22.65 -0.40
CA GLN A 365 25.35 23.68 -0.29
C GLN A 365 24.97 24.72 0.78
N MET A 366 23.72 25.12 0.86
CA MET A 366 23.21 26.00 1.90
C MET A 366 23.45 25.40 3.30
N LEU A 367 23.07 24.14 3.52
CA LEU A 367 23.24 23.47 4.81
C LEU A 367 24.72 23.42 5.23
N PHE A 368 25.62 23.04 4.32
CA PHE A 368 27.04 22.96 4.59
C PHE A 368 27.73 24.32 4.75
N SER A 369 27.10 25.41 4.30
CA SER A 369 27.62 26.76 4.48
C SER A 369 27.32 27.37 5.84
N LEU A 370 26.45 26.74 6.62
CA LEU A 370 26.11 27.19 7.97
C LEU A 370 27.25 26.91 8.96
N PRO A 371 27.53 27.82 9.93
CA PRO A 371 28.68 27.72 10.83
C PRO A 371 28.56 26.58 11.88
N GLU A 372 27.43 25.94 12.00
CA GLU A 372 27.11 24.97 13.04
C GLU A 372 27.53 23.54 12.65
N LYS A 373 28.86 23.31 12.63
CA LYS A 373 29.43 22.00 12.23
C LYS A 373 28.91 20.81 13.04
N LYS A 374 28.61 20.99 14.33
CA LYS A 374 28.13 19.92 15.19
C LYS A 374 26.77 19.37 14.74
N ARG A 375 25.85 20.27 14.34
CA ARG A 375 24.54 19.88 13.79
C ARG A 375 24.68 19.14 12.47
N GLN A 376 25.62 19.53 11.62
CA GLN A 376 25.89 18.83 10.36
C GLN A 376 26.41 17.42 10.59
N ASP A 377 27.30 17.21 11.56
CA ASP A 377 27.85 15.89 11.88
C ASP A 377 26.75 14.95 12.43
N ASP A 378 25.83 15.47 13.25
CA ASP A 378 24.75 14.66 13.85
C ASP A 378 23.67 14.29 12.83
N MET A 379 23.34 15.17 11.86
CA MET A 379 22.43 14.90 10.75
C MET A 379 22.82 13.67 9.91
N PHE A 380 24.12 13.34 9.81
CA PHE A 380 24.61 12.24 8.98
C PHE A 380 24.91 10.96 9.75
N ARG A 381 24.68 10.93 11.06
CA ARG A 381 25.01 9.76 11.90
C ARG A 381 24.05 8.59 11.78
N GLU A 382 22.77 8.87 11.53
CA GLU A 382 21.74 7.84 11.49
C GLU A 382 21.66 7.20 10.11
N PRO A 383 21.51 5.85 10.02
CA PRO A 383 21.36 5.15 8.74
C PRO A 383 20.18 5.65 7.91
N GLU A 384 19.06 6.00 8.56
CA GLU A 384 17.85 6.54 7.92
C GLU A 384 18.11 7.89 7.24
N ALA A 385 18.91 8.75 7.88
CA ALA A 385 19.31 10.02 7.31
C ALA A 385 20.12 9.84 6.03
N LEU A 386 21.06 8.90 6.01
CA LEU A 386 21.87 8.60 4.83
C LEU A 386 20.99 8.14 3.64
N GLU A 387 19.91 7.43 3.90
CA GLU A 387 18.98 7.00 2.88
C GLU A 387 18.19 8.19 2.30
N LEU A 388 17.70 9.10 3.14
CA LEU A 388 17.05 10.35 2.72
C LEU A 388 17.97 11.20 1.84
N TYR A 389 19.25 11.32 2.21
CA TYR A 389 20.25 12.03 1.39
C TYR A 389 20.46 11.38 0.02
N ARG A 390 20.60 10.06 -0.03
CA ARG A 390 20.78 9.32 -1.30
C ARG A 390 19.57 9.45 -2.23
N ASN A 391 18.39 9.52 -1.65
CA ASN A 391 17.13 9.52 -2.40
C ASN A 391 16.63 10.93 -2.72
N GLY A 392 17.03 11.97 -1.99
CA GLY A 392 16.50 13.33 -2.11
C GLY A 392 16.55 13.94 -3.51
N MET A 393 17.44 13.46 -4.38
CA MET A 393 17.50 13.89 -5.78
C MET A 393 16.69 13.03 -6.76
N LYS A 394 16.01 11.95 -6.29
CA LYS A 394 15.30 11.02 -7.16
C LYS A 394 13.90 11.49 -7.49
N THR A 395 13.13 11.85 -6.46
CA THR A 395 11.74 12.30 -6.61
C THR A 395 11.42 13.52 -5.73
N VAL A 396 10.34 14.20 -6.07
CA VAL A 396 9.85 15.35 -5.26
C VAL A 396 9.43 14.91 -3.85
N PRO A 397 8.71 13.80 -3.66
CA PRO A 397 8.43 13.30 -2.32
C PRO A 397 9.68 13.02 -1.50
N ASP A 398 10.73 12.43 -2.10
CA ASP A 398 12.00 12.17 -1.41
C ASP A 398 12.70 13.47 -1.02
N MET A 399 12.71 14.49 -1.91
CA MET A 399 13.27 15.80 -1.59
C MET A 399 12.49 16.48 -0.45
N LYS A 400 11.17 16.40 -0.45
CA LYS A 400 10.35 16.93 0.65
C LYS A 400 10.60 16.20 1.97
N ALA A 401 10.76 14.88 1.94
CA ALA A 401 11.13 14.08 3.11
C ALA A 401 12.49 14.49 3.67
N LEU A 402 13.46 14.75 2.81
CA LEU A 402 14.77 15.28 3.22
C LEU A 402 14.64 16.68 3.85
N VAL A 403 13.88 17.60 3.25
CA VAL A 403 13.64 18.95 3.79
C VAL A 403 12.96 18.87 5.15
N HIS A 404 11.97 18.02 5.29
CA HIS A 404 11.26 17.76 6.57
C HIS A 404 12.21 17.23 7.64
N TYR A 405 13.02 16.22 7.30
CA TYR A 405 14.01 15.66 8.23
C TYR A 405 15.00 16.72 8.71
N VAL A 406 15.55 17.51 7.79
CA VAL A 406 16.46 18.62 8.14
C VAL A 406 15.78 19.61 9.09
N ALA A 407 14.53 19.99 8.84
CA ALA A 407 13.79 20.91 9.70
C ALA A 407 13.55 20.30 11.09
N SER A 408 13.18 19.04 11.19
CA SER A 408 12.91 18.34 12.45
C SER A 408 14.16 18.23 13.34
N VAL A 409 15.31 17.87 12.75
CA VAL A 409 16.58 17.80 13.48
C VAL A 409 17.02 19.19 13.94
N TRP A 410 16.82 20.21 13.09
CA TRP A 410 17.16 21.58 13.44
C TRP A 410 16.33 22.15 14.58
N ASP A 411 15.04 21.83 14.64
CA ASP A 411 14.10 22.27 15.70
C ASP A 411 14.32 21.50 17.01
N SER A 412 14.60 20.20 16.98
CA SER A 412 14.80 19.38 18.18
C SER A 412 16.01 19.86 19.00
N GLU A 413 17.11 20.21 18.34
CA GLU A 413 18.28 20.78 19.00
C GLU A 413 18.05 22.23 19.48
N THR A 414 17.14 22.96 18.80
CA THR A 414 16.77 24.30 19.23
C THR A 414 15.94 24.25 20.51
N GLU A 415 15.13 23.20 20.72
CA GLU A 415 14.37 23.00 21.95
C GLU A 415 15.28 22.65 23.14
N GLU A 416 16.25 21.72 23.00
CA GLU A 416 17.23 21.43 24.05
C GLU A 416 18.12 22.64 24.37
N SER A 417 18.59 23.35 23.35
CA SER A 417 19.36 24.61 23.48
C SER A 417 18.52 25.74 24.09
N SER A 418 17.23 25.80 23.76
CA SER A 418 16.30 26.80 24.28
C SER A 418 15.99 26.56 25.75
N GLN A 419 15.79 25.32 26.16
CA GLN A 419 15.54 24.96 27.56
C GLN A 419 16.77 25.24 28.42
N SER A 420 17.96 24.89 27.94
CA SER A 420 19.24 25.22 28.58
C SER A 420 19.43 26.75 28.69
N THR A 421 19.10 27.51 27.66
CA THR A 421 19.21 28.99 27.66
C THR A 421 18.23 29.62 28.65
N VAL A 422 17.01 29.13 28.75
CA VAL A 422 16.02 29.63 29.73
C VAL A 422 16.45 29.30 31.16
N GLU A 423 17.03 28.14 31.39
CA GLU A 423 17.60 27.77 32.68
C GLU A 423 18.76 28.70 33.09
N ILE A 424 19.64 29.07 32.14
CA ILE A 424 20.69 30.05 32.38
C ILE A 424 20.11 31.43 32.72
N ILE A 425 19.06 31.87 32.02
CA ILE A 425 18.36 33.12 32.33
C ILE A 425 17.75 33.08 33.75
N MET A 426 17.11 32.00 34.11
CA MET A 426 16.52 31.79 35.44
C MET A 426 17.58 31.80 36.54
N ALA A 427 18.71 31.12 36.33
CA ALA A 427 19.83 31.11 37.26
C ALA A 427 20.42 32.49 37.43
N TYR A 428 20.65 33.22 36.33
CA TYR A 428 21.15 34.59 36.38
C TYR A 428 20.21 35.53 37.15
N ILE A 429 18.89 35.43 36.93
CA ILE A 429 17.88 36.19 37.70
C ILE A 429 17.98 35.89 39.18
N ALA A 430 18.09 34.61 39.55
CA ALA A 430 18.15 34.17 40.95
C ALA A 430 19.42 34.71 41.67
N GLU A 431 20.55 34.74 40.98
CA GLU A 431 21.82 35.27 41.53
C GLU A 431 21.87 36.79 41.64
N HIS A 432 21.07 37.53 40.84
CA HIS A 432 21.15 39.01 40.75
C HIS A 432 19.85 39.70 41.18
N LEU A 433 19.03 39.08 42.03
CA LEU A 433 17.74 39.66 42.49
C LEU A 433 17.86 41.02 43.21
N GLU A 434 19.03 41.29 43.76
CA GLU A 434 19.32 42.56 44.43
C GLU A 434 19.52 43.73 43.42
N ASN A 435 19.74 43.44 42.14
CA ASN A 435 19.98 44.46 41.10
C ASN A 435 18.69 44.83 40.34
N GLU A 436 18.75 45.96 39.63
CA GLU A 436 17.74 46.33 38.65
C GLU A 436 17.99 45.55 37.37
N LEU A 437 17.37 44.36 37.23
CA LEU A 437 17.53 43.48 36.07
C LEU A 437 16.85 44.08 34.85
N ARG A 438 17.67 44.55 33.88
CA ARG A 438 17.20 45.04 32.60
C ARG A 438 17.21 43.96 31.54
N ARG A 439 16.27 44.05 30.62
CA ARG A 439 16.12 43.09 29.53
C ARG A 439 17.36 42.98 28.64
N GLU A 440 18.02 44.11 28.45
CA GLU A 440 19.25 44.21 27.65
C GLU A 440 20.41 43.48 28.33
N GLU A 441 20.57 43.60 29.65
CA GLU A 441 21.61 42.92 30.44
C GLU A 441 21.44 41.38 30.45
N LEU A 442 20.20 40.93 30.59
CA LEU A 442 19.87 39.50 30.51
C LEU A 442 20.14 38.94 29.12
N ALA A 443 19.82 39.69 28.08
CA ALA A 443 20.07 39.29 26.70
C ALA A 443 21.58 39.22 26.37
N GLU A 444 22.35 40.15 26.93
CA GLU A 444 23.81 40.15 26.78
C GLU A 444 24.46 38.94 27.50
N ALA A 445 23.97 38.58 28.68
CA ALA A 445 24.44 37.44 29.45
C ALA A 445 24.25 36.08 28.72
N VAL A 446 23.23 35.97 27.87
CA VAL A 446 22.95 34.77 27.07
C VAL A 446 23.26 34.95 25.57
N HIS A 447 23.90 36.04 25.19
CA HIS A 447 24.27 36.39 23.81
C HIS A 447 23.11 36.37 22.81
N LEU A 448 21.89 36.76 23.26
CA LEU A 448 20.69 36.80 22.43
C LEU A 448 20.22 38.23 22.17
N ASN A 449 19.40 38.39 21.11
CA ASN A 449 18.64 39.60 20.92
C ASN A 449 17.56 39.76 22.00
N PRO A 450 17.37 40.95 22.64
CA PRO A 450 16.41 41.15 23.72
C PRO A 450 14.97 40.78 23.38
N ASP A 451 14.53 41.04 22.13
CA ASP A 451 13.17 40.69 21.69
C ASP A 451 12.97 39.18 21.46
N TYR A 452 14.00 38.54 20.96
CA TYR A 452 13.99 37.08 20.79
C TYR A 452 14.02 36.40 22.17
N MET A 453 14.92 36.76 23.06
CA MET A 453 15.02 36.21 24.41
C MET A 453 13.68 36.32 25.16
N ALA A 454 13.01 37.50 25.10
CA ALA A 454 11.72 37.65 25.81
C ALA A 454 10.61 36.79 25.22
N ARG A 455 10.58 36.54 23.90
CA ARG A 455 9.63 35.61 23.25
C ARG A 455 9.93 34.17 23.61
N LEU A 456 11.22 33.79 23.58
CA LEU A 456 11.69 32.46 23.96
C LEU A 456 11.30 32.15 25.41
N PHE A 457 11.63 33.05 26.35
CA PHE A 457 11.32 32.91 27.77
C PHE A 457 9.81 32.74 27.99
N LYS A 458 8.98 33.53 27.30
CA LYS A 458 7.52 33.41 27.41
C LYS A 458 6.99 32.11 26.80
N LYS A 459 7.57 31.63 25.70
CA LYS A 459 7.19 30.34 25.06
C LYS A 459 7.45 29.18 26.00
N GLU A 460 8.65 29.12 26.60
CA GLU A 460 9.09 27.99 27.43
C GLU A 460 8.50 28.02 28.84
N THR A 461 8.34 29.20 29.46
CA THR A 461 7.85 29.34 30.83
C THR A 461 6.36 29.65 30.94
N GLY A 462 5.72 30.00 29.82
CA GLY A 462 4.33 30.51 29.77
C GLY A 462 4.15 31.93 30.35
N MET A 463 5.21 32.56 30.89
CA MET A 463 5.18 33.80 31.64
C MET A 463 6.07 34.88 31.03
N ASN A 464 5.66 36.15 31.10
CA ASN A 464 6.52 37.24 30.66
C ASN A 464 7.73 37.39 31.60
N LEU A 465 8.90 37.71 31.05
CA LEU A 465 10.14 37.85 31.78
C LEU A 465 10.03 38.85 32.96
N LYS A 466 9.36 39.99 32.75
CA LYS A 466 9.12 40.97 33.79
C LYS A 466 8.27 40.43 34.96
N ASP A 467 7.24 39.70 34.66
CA ASP A 467 6.35 39.09 35.67
C ASP A 467 7.10 38.00 36.47
N TYR A 468 7.96 37.23 35.81
CA TYR A 468 8.82 36.23 36.44
C TYR A 468 9.82 36.88 37.40
N ILE A 469 10.51 37.96 37.00
CA ILE A 469 11.45 38.70 37.87
C ILE A 469 10.73 39.24 39.12
N ILE A 470 9.53 39.82 38.93
CA ILE A 470 8.72 40.32 40.06
C ILE A 470 8.35 39.15 40.99
N GLN A 471 7.94 38.03 40.45
CA GLN A 471 7.59 36.84 41.24
C GLN A 471 8.77 36.37 42.09
N GLN A 472 9.96 36.22 41.49
CA GLN A 472 11.13 35.78 42.23
C GLN A 472 11.53 36.76 43.33
N LYS A 473 11.50 38.08 43.06
CA LYS A 473 11.73 39.14 44.07
C LYS A 473 10.73 39.07 45.22
N MET A 474 9.46 38.78 44.94
CA MET A 474 8.43 38.68 45.98
C MET A 474 8.56 37.40 46.81
N GLN A 475 8.92 36.28 46.19
CA GLN A 475 9.18 35.02 46.92
C GLN A 475 10.40 35.14 47.84
N GLU A 476 11.48 35.74 47.38
CA GLU A 476 12.65 35.99 48.21
C GLU A 476 12.33 36.93 49.36
N ALA A 477 11.59 38.02 49.08
CA ALA A 477 11.14 38.93 50.12
C ALA A 477 10.28 38.23 51.17
N GLN A 478 9.36 37.36 50.78
CA GLN A 478 8.54 36.58 51.70
C GLN A 478 9.38 35.65 52.57
N SER A 479 10.33 34.93 51.97
CA SER A 479 11.27 34.10 52.68
C SER A 479 12.01 34.90 53.76
N LEU A 480 12.58 36.03 53.39
CA LEU A 480 13.32 36.92 54.34
C LEU A 480 12.40 37.53 55.43
N LEU A 481 11.15 37.84 55.11
CA LEU A 481 10.19 38.35 56.12
C LEU A 481 9.81 37.29 57.14
N CYS A 482 9.70 36.02 56.72
CA CYS A 482 9.29 34.92 57.59
C CYS A 482 10.47 34.31 58.38
N THR A 483 11.69 34.35 57.84
CA THR A 483 12.85 33.65 58.41
C THR A 483 13.84 34.55 59.11
N THR A 484 13.74 35.89 58.95
CA THR A 484 14.71 36.85 59.54
C THR A 484 14.04 38.01 60.26
N ASN A 485 14.75 38.60 61.21
CA ASN A 485 14.37 39.85 61.89
C ASN A 485 14.90 41.12 61.23
N LEU A 486 15.30 41.05 59.94
CA LEU A 486 15.82 42.21 59.20
C LEU A 486 14.77 43.30 59.05
N PRO A 487 15.12 44.58 59.15
CA PRO A 487 14.20 45.68 58.88
C PRO A 487 13.56 45.51 57.48
N ILE A 488 12.25 45.76 57.36
CA ILE A 488 11.54 45.58 56.08
C ILE A 488 12.12 46.46 54.97
N SER A 489 12.63 47.65 55.32
CA SER A 489 13.33 48.53 54.36
C SER A 489 14.62 47.90 53.84
N LEU A 490 15.32 47.12 54.66
CA LEU A 490 16.52 46.41 54.25
C LEU A 490 16.21 45.19 53.39
N ILE A 491 15.11 44.51 53.67
CA ILE A 491 14.58 43.44 52.81
C ILE A 491 14.21 44.00 51.44
N ALA A 492 13.49 45.13 51.40
CA ALA A 492 13.18 45.83 50.13
C ALA A 492 14.40 46.11 49.30
N ALA A 493 15.50 46.62 49.95
CA ALA A 493 16.78 46.89 49.29
C ALA A 493 17.45 45.59 48.79
N LYS A 494 17.43 44.51 49.60
CA LYS A 494 18.01 43.20 49.21
C LYS A 494 17.33 42.57 48.02
N VAL A 495 16.05 42.82 47.77
CA VAL A 495 15.35 42.34 46.58
C VAL A 495 15.31 43.40 45.46
N GLY A 496 16.22 44.39 45.51
CA GLY A 496 16.44 45.34 44.44
C GLY A 496 15.36 46.44 44.32
N TYR A 497 14.65 46.80 45.39
CA TYR A 497 13.75 47.96 45.41
C TYR A 497 14.42 49.14 46.08
N THR A 498 14.69 50.18 45.30
CA THR A 498 15.25 51.46 45.81
C THR A 498 14.24 52.30 46.57
N ASN A 499 12.92 52.05 46.37
CA ASN A 499 11.83 52.78 47.01
C ASN A 499 10.93 51.82 47.79
N PHE A 500 10.85 52.03 49.13
CA PHE A 500 10.03 51.23 50.01
C PHE A 500 8.50 51.25 49.69
N GLY A 501 7.99 52.41 49.27
CA GLY A 501 6.59 52.54 48.88
C GLY A 501 6.24 51.69 47.68
N HIS A 502 7.10 51.64 46.69
CA HIS A 502 6.96 50.77 45.52
C HIS A 502 7.05 49.28 45.87
N PHE A 503 7.98 48.91 46.77
CA PHE A 503 8.06 47.56 47.29
C PHE A 503 6.76 47.11 48.01
N SER A 504 6.31 47.91 48.97
CA SER A 504 5.11 47.63 49.78
C SER A 504 3.85 47.48 48.88
N THR A 505 3.71 48.34 47.87
CA THR A 505 2.64 48.28 46.89
C THR A 505 2.69 47.01 46.04
N SER A 506 3.86 46.65 45.54
CA SER A 506 4.11 45.45 44.72
C SER A 506 3.86 44.19 45.53
N TYR A 507 4.33 44.14 46.78
CA TYR A 507 4.13 43.01 47.70
C TYR A 507 2.66 42.80 48.00
N LYS A 508 1.93 43.86 48.36
CA LYS A 508 0.49 43.80 48.59
C LYS A 508 -0.31 43.40 47.36
N LYS A 509 0.10 43.84 46.17
CA LYS A 509 -0.51 43.42 44.92
C LYS A 509 -0.32 41.91 44.63
N PHE A 510 0.85 41.38 45.04
CA PHE A 510 1.19 39.97 44.75
C PHE A 510 0.60 39.01 45.78
N TYR A 511 0.72 39.32 47.10
CA TYR A 511 0.26 38.46 48.21
C TYR A 511 -1.04 38.89 48.87
N HIS A 512 -1.65 39.99 48.45
CA HIS A 512 -2.86 40.59 49.04
C HIS A 512 -2.70 41.01 50.53
N LYS A 513 -1.46 41.01 51.04
CA LYS A 513 -1.07 41.44 52.41
C LYS A 513 0.10 42.39 52.34
N THR A 514 0.23 43.27 53.30
CA THR A 514 1.42 44.11 53.42
C THR A 514 2.61 43.32 53.99
N PRO A 515 3.86 43.75 53.74
CA PRO A 515 5.03 43.15 54.36
C PRO A 515 5.01 43.12 55.90
N GLN A 516 4.38 44.11 56.51
CA GLN A 516 4.17 44.22 57.96
C GLN A 516 3.21 43.17 58.47
N GLU A 517 2.08 42.98 57.80
CA GLU A 517 1.06 41.96 58.14
C GLU A 517 1.64 40.54 57.97
N GLU A 518 2.43 40.28 56.90
CA GLU A 518 3.09 39.00 56.69
C GLU A 518 4.06 38.66 57.85
N ARG A 519 4.91 39.61 58.23
CA ARG A 519 5.83 39.44 59.36
C ARG A 519 5.08 39.16 60.69
N SER A 520 4.01 39.90 60.95
CA SER A 520 3.23 39.71 62.17
C SER A 520 2.48 38.37 62.20
N ALA A 521 2.25 37.76 61.06
CA ALA A 521 1.62 36.44 60.95
C ALA A 521 2.63 35.29 61.06
N ALA A 522 3.92 35.56 60.86
CA ALA A 522 5.02 34.57 60.94
C ALA A 522 5.72 34.52 62.30
N LEU A 523 5.50 35.51 63.17
CA LEU A 523 5.89 35.58 64.58
C LEU A 523 4.76 35.09 65.47
#